data_8317d487e7ac9ed20e5f98d9e5ea5cd4
#
_entry.id   8317d487e7ac9ed20e5f98d9e5ea5cd4
#
_cell.length_a   1.000
_cell.length_b   1.000
_cell.length_c   1.000
_cell.angle_alpha   90.00
_cell.angle_beta   90.00
_cell.angle_gamma   90.00
#
_symmetry.space_group_name_H-M   'P 1'
#
loop_
_entity.id
_entity.type
_entity.pdbx_description
1 polymer ?
#
loop_
_entity_poly.entity_id
_entity_poly.type
_entity_poly.pdbx_seq_one_letter_code
_entity_poly.pdbx_strand_id
1 'polypeptide(L)'
;MLPPDKPLVIGKFTFRSRLITGTGKFATFDLMKQCMEASACEVTTVAVRRERLIDKEGRNILDYLDLKKLTILPNTAGCFSAEDAIRHARLARELLTNLGNPGADWVKLECLGDPRTLLPDPIDTLKATEQLVKEGFTVLVYSSDDPILARRLKEVGAASVMPAGSPIGSGQGILNPNNIRIILEYLKGNDPEYPVIVDAGVGVPSDVSAAMELGCDGVLLNTAIAHAQDPHRMAHAMRLACEAGRLGYLAGRIPKKLYAQASSPME
;
A
#
# COMPACT_ATOMS: atom_id res chain seq x y z
N MET A 1 7.64 -25.99 -13.59
CA MET A 1 6.64 -25.00 -13.11
C MET A 1 7.08 -24.53 -11.73
N LEU A 2 7.19 -23.22 -11.48
CA LEU A 2 7.55 -22.70 -10.15
C LEU A 2 6.46 -23.08 -9.13
N PRO A 3 6.82 -23.37 -7.86
CA PRO A 3 5.81 -23.57 -6.83
C PRO A 3 4.97 -22.30 -6.66
N PRO A 4 3.66 -22.41 -6.41
CA PRO A 4 2.80 -21.28 -6.22
C PRO A 4 3.24 -20.49 -4.97
N ASP A 5 3.30 -19.14 -5.09
CA ASP A 5 3.50 -18.26 -3.94
C ASP A 5 2.28 -18.29 -3.02
N LYS A 6 2.51 -18.08 -1.73
CA LYS A 6 1.41 -17.88 -0.77
C LYS A 6 0.66 -16.60 -1.11
N PRO A 7 -0.69 -16.58 -0.99
CA PRO A 7 -1.45 -15.36 -1.19
C PRO A 7 -1.10 -14.29 -0.14
N LEU A 8 -1.36 -13.04 -0.44
CA LEU A 8 -1.33 -11.93 0.52
C LEU A 8 -2.60 -12.00 1.37
N VAL A 9 -2.45 -12.16 2.68
CA VAL A 9 -3.57 -12.20 3.63
C VAL A 9 -3.54 -10.96 4.52
N ILE A 10 -4.67 -10.24 4.59
CA ILE A 10 -4.83 -9.05 5.43
C ILE A 10 -6.19 -9.16 6.15
N GLY A 11 -6.15 -9.45 7.45
CA GLY A 11 -7.38 -9.76 8.20
C GLY A 11 -8.14 -10.94 7.56
N LYS A 12 -9.39 -10.70 7.17
CA LYS A 12 -10.23 -11.72 6.48
C LYS A 12 -10.01 -11.79 4.97
N PHE A 13 -9.23 -10.88 4.39
CA PHE A 13 -9.06 -10.75 2.95
C PHE A 13 -7.85 -11.56 2.46
N THR A 14 -7.99 -12.15 1.28
CA THR A 14 -6.95 -12.95 0.63
C THR A 14 -6.82 -12.52 -0.82
N PHE A 15 -5.61 -12.17 -1.25
CA PHE A 15 -5.31 -11.64 -2.58
C PHE A 15 -4.14 -12.38 -3.22
N ARG A 16 -4.19 -12.49 -4.55
CA ARG A 16 -3.05 -12.99 -5.36
C ARG A 16 -2.11 -11.85 -5.71
N SER A 17 -2.69 -10.69 -6.04
CA SER A 17 -1.91 -9.49 -6.31
C SER A 17 -1.32 -8.92 -5.02
N ARG A 18 -0.04 -8.55 -5.08
CA ARG A 18 0.67 -7.84 -4.02
C ARG A 18 0.81 -6.34 -4.32
N LEU A 19 0.27 -5.92 -5.47
CA LEU A 19 0.19 -4.53 -5.87
C LEU A 19 -1.18 -3.96 -5.51
N ILE A 20 -1.19 -2.90 -4.72
CA ILE A 20 -2.39 -2.12 -4.36
C ILE A 20 -2.28 -0.78 -5.07
N THR A 21 -3.36 -0.32 -5.69
CA THR A 21 -3.39 0.96 -6.39
C THR A 21 -4.33 1.95 -5.73
N GLY A 22 -4.12 3.23 -6.03
CA GLY A 22 -5.07 4.28 -5.68
C GLY A 22 -5.88 4.74 -6.89
N THR A 23 -6.92 5.52 -6.63
CA THR A 23 -7.83 6.06 -7.65
C THR A 23 -7.61 7.52 -7.98
N GLY A 24 -6.78 8.23 -7.21
CA GLY A 24 -6.63 9.68 -7.33
C GLY A 24 -5.71 10.11 -8.48
N LYS A 25 -5.88 11.36 -8.93
CA LYS A 25 -4.98 12.08 -9.84
C LYS A 25 -4.94 11.61 -11.29
N PHE A 26 -5.72 10.63 -11.70
CA PHE A 26 -5.86 10.27 -13.11
C PHE A 26 -6.57 11.40 -13.89
N ALA A 27 -6.18 11.59 -15.15
CA ALA A 27 -6.78 12.60 -16.01
C ALA A 27 -8.26 12.33 -16.28
N THR A 28 -8.64 11.06 -16.38
CA THR A 28 -10.03 10.60 -16.57
C THR A 28 -10.29 9.31 -15.81
N PHE A 29 -11.54 9.02 -15.49
CA PHE A 29 -11.92 7.75 -14.88
C PHE A 29 -11.73 6.56 -15.82
N ASP A 30 -11.87 6.74 -17.13
CA ASP A 30 -11.58 5.69 -18.12
C ASP A 30 -10.10 5.30 -18.11
N LEU A 31 -9.19 6.28 -18.07
CA LEU A 31 -7.75 6.00 -17.93
C LEU A 31 -7.43 5.29 -16.62
N MET A 32 -8.03 5.74 -15.52
CA MET A 32 -7.91 5.07 -14.22
C MET A 32 -8.31 3.59 -14.32
N LYS A 33 -9.49 3.30 -14.91
CA LYS A 33 -9.98 1.92 -15.10
C LYS A 33 -8.99 1.08 -15.92
N GLN A 34 -8.52 1.60 -17.06
CA GLN A 34 -7.52 0.91 -17.89
C GLN A 34 -6.23 0.62 -17.14
N CYS A 35 -5.75 1.56 -16.32
CA CYS A 35 -4.55 1.36 -15.50
C CYS A 35 -4.77 0.31 -14.40
N MET A 36 -5.94 0.25 -13.78
CA MET A 36 -6.26 -0.80 -12.81
C MET A 36 -6.28 -2.18 -13.46
N GLU A 37 -6.88 -2.31 -14.64
CA GLU A 37 -6.87 -3.55 -15.41
C GLU A 37 -5.43 -3.98 -15.76
N ALA A 38 -4.60 -3.04 -16.24
CA ALA A 38 -3.20 -3.30 -16.59
C ALA A 38 -2.34 -3.68 -15.38
N SER A 39 -2.62 -3.11 -14.21
CA SER A 39 -1.93 -3.42 -12.96
C SER A 39 -2.33 -4.77 -12.37
N ALA A 40 -3.45 -5.34 -12.81
CA ALA A 40 -4.07 -6.55 -12.25
C ALA A 40 -4.22 -6.49 -10.71
N CYS A 41 -4.41 -5.30 -10.15
CA CYS A 41 -4.67 -5.14 -8.72
C CYS A 41 -6.04 -5.72 -8.34
N GLU A 42 -6.13 -6.30 -7.15
CA GLU A 42 -7.38 -6.80 -6.56
C GLU A 42 -7.89 -5.87 -5.45
N VAL A 43 -7.07 -4.88 -5.08
CA VAL A 43 -7.38 -3.87 -4.07
C VAL A 43 -7.07 -2.49 -4.61
N THR A 44 -8.00 -1.57 -4.42
CA THR A 44 -7.79 -0.15 -4.74
C THR A 44 -8.24 0.75 -3.61
N THR A 45 -7.45 1.82 -3.33
CA THR A 45 -7.83 2.80 -2.33
C THR A 45 -8.76 3.86 -2.90
N VAL A 46 -9.78 4.22 -2.12
CA VAL A 46 -10.71 5.29 -2.45
C VAL A 46 -10.81 6.24 -1.26
N ALA A 47 -10.58 7.53 -1.50
CA ALA A 47 -10.83 8.56 -0.50
C ALA A 47 -12.34 8.84 -0.44
N VAL A 48 -12.98 8.43 0.66
CA VAL A 48 -14.43 8.56 0.85
C VAL A 48 -14.77 9.99 1.32
N ARG A 49 -14.55 10.96 0.43
CA ARG A 49 -15.00 12.34 0.59
C ARG A 49 -15.85 12.68 -0.63
N ARG A 50 -16.99 13.36 -0.41
CA ARG A 50 -17.95 13.68 -1.47
C ARG A 50 -17.30 14.34 -2.70
N GLU A 51 -16.41 15.30 -2.47
CA GLU A 51 -15.69 16.02 -3.53
C GLU A 51 -14.67 15.16 -4.31
N ARG A 52 -14.36 13.95 -3.82
CA ARG A 52 -13.43 13.02 -4.48
C ARG A 52 -14.10 11.82 -5.12
N LEU A 53 -15.38 11.62 -4.83
CA LEU A 53 -16.16 10.53 -5.45
C LEU A 53 -16.82 10.97 -6.75
N ILE A 54 -17.02 12.26 -6.97
CA ILE A 54 -17.73 12.81 -8.11
C ILE A 54 -16.78 13.74 -8.88
N ASP A 55 -16.68 13.56 -10.18
CA ASP A 55 -15.92 14.45 -11.05
C ASP A 55 -16.68 15.75 -11.39
N LYS A 56 -16.04 16.63 -12.19
CA LYS A 56 -16.62 17.90 -12.59
C LYS A 56 -17.89 17.76 -13.45
N GLU A 57 -18.09 16.59 -14.05
CA GLU A 57 -19.23 16.26 -14.90
C GLU A 57 -20.32 15.51 -14.13
N GLY A 58 -20.17 15.34 -12.81
CA GLY A 58 -21.14 14.67 -11.94
C GLY A 58 -21.09 13.14 -11.97
N ARG A 59 -20.05 12.53 -12.58
CA ARG A 59 -19.90 11.08 -12.67
C ARG A 59 -19.27 10.54 -11.38
N ASN A 60 -19.76 9.40 -10.90
CA ASN A 60 -19.24 8.77 -9.70
C ASN A 60 -18.08 7.82 -10.05
N ILE A 61 -16.96 7.95 -9.35
CA ILE A 61 -15.78 7.08 -9.53
C ILE A 61 -16.11 5.59 -9.36
N LEU A 62 -17.06 5.27 -8.47
CA LEU A 62 -17.45 3.88 -8.20
C LEU A 62 -18.11 3.20 -9.41
N ASP A 63 -18.71 3.98 -10.34
CA ASP A 63 -19.30 3.44 -11.56
C ASP A 63 -18.24 2.93 -12.55
N TYR A 64 -16.98 3.35 -12.38
CA TYR A 64 -15.84 2.94 -13.20
C TYR A 64 -15.03 1.79 -12.58
N LEU A 65 -15.36 1.37 -11.36
CA LEU A 65 -14.68 0.28 -10.66
C LEU A 65 -15.48 -1.03 -10.81
N ASP A 66 -14.82 -2.08 -11.25
CA ASP A 66 -15.41 -3.42 -11.24
C ASP A 66 -15.42 -4.00 -9.82
N LEU A 67 -16.47 -3.68 -9.07
CA LEU A 67 -16.62 -4.08 -7.65
C LEU A 67 -16.77 -5.60 -7.45
N LYS A 68 -16.88 -6.38 -8.52
CA LYS A 68 -16.83 -7.86 -8.47
C LYS A 68 -15.40 -8.39 -8.42
N LYS A 69 -14.44 -7.62 -8.94
CA LYS A 69 -13.01 -7.97 -9.00
C LYS A 69 -12.17 -7.17 -8.01
N LEU A 70 -12.60 -5.95 -7.67
CA LEU A 70 -11.87 -5.02 -6.84
C LEU A 70 -12.49 -4.92 -5.45
N THR A 71 -11.69 -5.14 -4.42
CA THR A 71 -12.04 -4.79 -3.06
C THR A 71 -11.64 -3.35 -2.80
N ILE A 72 -12.59 -2.51 -2.42
CA ILE A 72 -12.30 -1.13 -2.05
C ILE A 72 -11.64 -1.11 -0.67
N LEU A 73 -10.50 -0.43 -0.59
CA LEU A 73 -9.86 -0.06 0.68
C LEU A 73 -10.08 1.45 0.90
N PRO A 74 -11.10 1.83 1.69
CA PRO A 74 -11.32 3.24 1.96
C PRO A 74 -10.13 3.81 2.72
N ASN A 75 -9.74 5.06 2.40
CA ASN A 75 -8.68 5.74 3.11
C ASN A 75 -9.15 7.05 3.74
N THR A 76 -8.42 7.49 4.76
CA THR A 76 -8.63 8.75 5.46
C THR A 76 -7.70 9.86 4.94
N ALA A 77 -7.33 9.79 3.66
CA ALA A 77 -6.41 10.72 3.02
C ALA A 77 -6.76 12.19 3.25
N GLY A 78 -5.77 12.96 3.70
CA GLY A 78 -5.92 14.40 3.97
C GLY A 78 -6.58 14.71 5.32
N CYS A 79 -6.64 13.77 6.25
CA CYS A 79 -6.94 14.03 7.66
C CYS A 79 -5.67 14.45 8.40
N PHE A 80 -5.78 15.48 9.23
CA PHE A 80 -4.68 16.04 10.01
C PHE A 80 -4.92 15.92 11.52
N SER A 81 -5.88 15.10 11.93
CA SER A 81 -6.12 14.74 13.33
C SER A 81 -6.69 13.34 13.46
N ALA A 82 -6.52 12.72 14.62
CA ALA A 82 -7.10 11.43 14.92
C ALA A 82 -8.62 11.45 14.80
N GLU A 83 -9.26 12.50 15.33
CA GLU A 83 -10.71 12.68 15.33
C GLU A 83 -11.28 12.71 13.91
N ASP A 84 -10.64 13.44 13.00
CA ASP A 84 -11.04 13.51 11.60
C ASP A 84 -10.87 12.17 10.90
N ALA A 85 -9.74 11.49 11.10
CA ALA A 85 -9.47 10.19 10.52
C ALA A 85 -10.51 9.15 10.96
N ILE A 86 -10.83 9.10 12.26
CA ILE A 86 -11.85 8.20 12.81
C ILE A 86 -13.23 8.52 12.22
N ARG A 87 -13.59 9.79 12.14
CA ARG A 87 -14.86 10.22 11.55
C ARG A 87 -14.98 9.77 10.09
N HIS A 88 -13.95 9.95 9.29
CA HIS A 88 -13.95 9.54 7.88
C HIS A 88 -13.98 8.02 7.72
N ALA A 89 -13.31 7.26 8.58
CA ALA A 89 -13.38 5.81 8.57
C ALA A 89 -14.81 5.30 8.84
N ARG A 90 -15.52 5.89 9.81
CA ARG A 90 -16.92 5.56 10.11
C ARG A 90 -17.86 5.88 8.94
N LEU A 91 -17.71 7.05 8.31
CA LEU A 91 -18.48 7.42 7.12
C LEU A 91 -18.24 6.45 5.95
N ALA A 92 -16.98 6.03 5.76
CA ALA A 92 -16.63 5.06 4.73
C ALA A 92 -17.27 3.69 4.99
N ARG A 93 -17.29 3.23 6.24
CA ARG A 93 -17.97 1.99 6.64
C ARG A 93 -19.45 2.04 6.31
N GLU A 94 -20.13 3.11 6.67
CA GLU A 94 -21.54 3.30 6.38
C GLU A 94 -21.84 3.25 4.89
N LEU A 95 -21.08 4.02 4.08
CA LEU A 95 -21.23 4.04 2.63
C LEU A 95 -21.03 2.66 2.01
N LEU A 96 -19.94 1.98 2.34
CA LEU A 96 -19.61 0.69 1.76
C LEU A 96 -20.55 -0.43 2.24
N THR A 97 -21.05 -0.35 3.46
CA THR A 97 -22.12 -1.25 3.96
C THR A 97 -23.38 -1.11 3.13
N ASN A 98 -23.81 0.11 2.84
CA ASN A 98 -24.99 0.37 2.02
C ASN A 98 -24.82 -0.11 0.56
N LEU A 99 -23.57 -0.16 0.07
CA LEU A 99 -23.24 -0.72 -1.24
C LEU A 99 -23.02 -2.24 -1.23
N GLY A 100 -23.07 -2.89 -0.07
CA GLY A 100 -22.76 -4.31 0.08
C GLY A 100 -21.31 -4.66 -0.25
N ASN A 101 -20.38 -3.68 -0.16
CA ASN A 101 -18.98 -3.91 -0.48
C ASN A 101 -18.22 -4.50 0.71
N PRO A 102 -17.43 -5.58 0.54
CA PRO A 102 -16.68 -6.22 1.63
C PRO A 102 -15.64 -5.30 2.28
N GLY A 103 -15.25 -4.21 1.61
CA GLY A 103 -14.33 -3.20 2.14
C GLY A 103 -14.90 -2.34 3.27
N ALA A 104 -16.15 -2.51 3.67
CA ALA A 104 -16.76 -1.79 4.79
C ALA A 104 -16.05 -2.05 6.14
N ASP A 105 -15.40 -3.22 6.29
CA ASP A 105 -14.81 -3.64 7.58
C ASP A 105 -13.34 -3.27 7.76
N TRP A 106 -12.71 -2.63 6.77
CA TRP A 106 -11.31 -2.22 6.87
C TRP A 106 -11.10 -0.76 6.49
N VAL A 107 -9.93 -0.24 6.78
CA VAL A 107 -9.56 1.14 6.44
C VAL A 107 -8.04 1.27 6.29
N LYS A 108 -7.60 2.02 5.28
CA LYS A 108 -6.24 2.56 5.23
C LYS A 108 -6.24 3.88 6.02
N LEU A 109 -5.65 3.84 7.20
CA LEU A 109 -5.54 5.00 8.08
C LEU A 109 -4.40 5.89 7.64
N GLU A 110 -4.71 7.14 7.33
CA GLU A 110 -3.77 8.25 7.16
C GLU A 110 -4.13 9.34 8.16
N CYS A 111 -3.18 9.75 8.99
CA CYS A 111 -3.27 10.88 9.91
C CYS A 111 -2.02 11.71 9.71
N LEU A 112 -2.11 12.81 8.96
CA LEU A 112 -0.97 13.60 8.51
C LEU A 112 -0.55 14.63 9.55
N GLY A 113 0.76 14.80 9.75
CA GLY A 113 1.31 15.77 10.68
C GLY A 113 1.67 17.11 10.05
N ASP A 114 1.97 17.11 8.74
CA ASP A 114 2.42 18.30 8.05
C ASP A 114 1.94 18.35 6.59
N PRO A 115 1.35 19.49 6.15
CA PRO A 115 0.79 19.61 4.80
C PRO A 115 1.84 19.69 3.67
N ARG A 116 3.11 19.95 3.99
CA ARG A 116 4.19 20.04 2.98
C ARG A 116 4.83 18.68 2.72
N THR A 117 5.09 17.93 3.79
CA THR A 117 5.74 16.63 3.70
C THR A 117 4.75 15.47 3.54
N LEU A 118 3.50 15.66 3.98
CA LEU A 118 2.47 14.63 4.08
C LEU A 118 2.94 13.39 4.86
N LEU A 119 3.92 13.57 5.75
CA LEU A 119 4.33 12.53 6.69
C LEU A 119 3.27 12.38 7.80
N PRO A 120 3.07 11.16 8.30
CA PRO A 120 2.07 10.91 9.33
C PRO A 120 2.47 11.51 10.68
N ASP A 121 1.50 12.03 11.44
CA ASP A 121 1.67 12.33 12.84
C ASP A 121 1.73 11.04 13.65
N PRO A 122 2.82 10.73 14.37
CA PRO A 122 2.96 9.44 15.06
C PRO A 122 1.98 9.29 16.24
N ILE A 123 1.64 10.38 16.92
CA ILE A 123 0.78 10.35 18.12
C ILE A 123 -0.67 10.14 17.70
N ASP A 124 -1.16 10.96 16.80
CA ASP A 124 -2.54 10.88 16.31
C ASP A 124 -2.78 9.62 15.49
N THR A 125 -1.79 9.15 14.74
CA THR A 125 -1.85 7.86 14.04
C THR A 125 -2.02 6.69 15.02
N LEU A 126 -1.25 6.66 16.10
CA LEU A 126 -1.36 5.61 17.13
C LEU A 126 -2.74 5.66 17.83
N LYS A 127 -3.19 6.86 18.23
CA LYS A 127 -4.48 7.10 18.87
C LYS A 127 -5.65 6.67 17.96
N ALA A 128 -5.63 7.05 16.70
CA ALA A 128 -6.66 6.69 15.74
C ALA A 128 -6.67 5.17 15.47
N THR A 129 -5.50 4.54 15.36
CA THR A 129 -5.38 3.09 15.19
C THR A 129 -6.03 2.35 16.35
N GLU A 130 -5.66 2.68 17.59
CA GLU A 130 -6.21 2.04 18.78
C GLU A 130 -7.75 2.16 18.84
N GLN A 131 -8.28 3.34 18.56
CA GLN A 131 -9.73 3.58 18.57
C GLN A 131 -10.45 2.78 17.48
N LEU A 132 -9.94 2.79 16.25
CA LEU A 132 -10.57 2.08 15.13
C LEU A 132 -10.52 0.56 15.32
N VAL A 133 -9.42 0.02 15.87
CA VAL A 133 -9.32 -1.39 16.23
C VAL A 133 -10.36 -1.77 17.28
N LYS A 134 -10.56 -0.95 18.33
CA LYS A 134 -11.62 -1.15 19.34
C LYS A 134 -13.03 -1.13 18.74
N GLU A 135 -13.21 -0.40 17.65
CA GLU A 135 -14.48 -0.34 16.90
C GLU A 135 -14.63 -1.47 15.87
N GLY A 136 -13.72 -2.43 15.86
CA GLY A 136 -13.76 -3.63 15.01
C GLY A 136 -13.36 -3.37 13.55
N PHE A 137 -12.58 -2.32 13.26
CA PHE A 137 -11.97 -2.16 11.94
C PHE A 137 -10.73 -3.05 11.80
N THR A 138 -10.53 -3.60 10.62
CA THR A 138 -9.24 -4.08 10.15
C THR A 138 -8.43 -2.88 9.67
N VAL A 139 -7.46 -2.41 10.47
CA VAL A 139 -6.75 -1.15 10.21
C VAL A 139 -5.41 -1.42 9.53
N LEU A 140 -5.23 -0.86 8.33
CA LEU A 140 -3.95 -0.79 7.62
C LEU A 140 -3.40 0.63 7.83
N VAL A 141 -2.20 0.77 8.37
CA VAL A 141 -1.73 2.06 8.88
C VAL A 141 -0.59 2.61 8.06
N TYR A 142 -0.82 3.74 7.36
CA TYR A 142 0.25 4.53 6.79
C TYR A 142 1.12 5.11 7.90
N SER A 143 2.41 4.79 7.90
CA SER A 143 3.37 5.23 8.91
C SER A 143 4.65 5.78 8.27
N SER A 144 5.46 6.49 9.05
CA SER A 144 6.86 6.70 8.68
C SER A 144 7.62 5.37 8.68
N ASP A 145 8.88 5.41 8.23
CA ASP A 145 9.81 4.29 8.30
C ASP A 145 10.46 4.11 9.68
N ASP A 146 9.81 4.58 10.75
CA ASP A 146 10.25 4.39 12.13
C ASP A 146 9.90 2.99 12.64
N PRO A 147 10.91 2.13 12.95
CA PRO A 147 10.66 0.78 13.43
C PRO A 147 9.98 0.73 14.81
N ILE A 148 10.21 1.73 15.65
CA ILE A 148 9.61 1.77 17.00
C ILE A 148 8.12 2.08 16.90
N LEU A 149 7.75 3.05 16.07
CA LEU A 149 6.34 3.35 15.78
C LEU A 149 5.65 2.14 15.14
N ALA A 150 6.28 1.51 14.14
CA ALA A 150 5.76 0.32 13.48
C ALA A 150 5.40 -0.81 14.48
N ARG A 151 6.29 -1.08 15.42
CA ARG A 151 6.04 -2.06 16.49
C ARG A 151 4.84 -1.65 17.35
N ARG A 152 4.78 -0.40 17.82
CA ARG A 152 3.67 0.10 18.64
C ARG A 152 2.32 0.02 17.91
N LEU A 153 2.30 0.29 16.60
CA LEU A 153 1.09 0.16 15.79
C LEU A 153 0.60 -1.30 15.73
N LYS A 154 1.50 -2.27 15.58
CA LYS A 154 1.15 -3.69 15.69
C LYS A 154 0.64 -4.05 17.07
N GLU A 155 1.28 -3.58 18.15
CA GLU A 155 0.90 -3.84 19.54
C GLU A 155 -0.52 -3.35 19.86
N VAL A 156 -0.97 -2.24 19.28
CA VAL A 156 -2.36 -1.75 19.44
C VAL A 156 -3.35 -2.39 18.47
N GLY A 157 -2.92 -3.37 17.66
CA GLY A 157 -3.79 -4.21 16.85
C GLY A 157 -3.93 -3.82 15.38
N ALA A 158 -3.03 -2.99 14.83
CA ALA A 158 -3.00 -2.77 13.39
C ALA A 158 -2.86 -4.11 12.64
N ALA A 159 -3.71 -4.32 11.64
CA ALA A 159 -3.70 -5.54 10.82
C ALA A 159 -2.57 -5.54 9.77
N SER A 160 -2.08 -4.36 9.41
CA SER A 160 -0.91 -4.16 8.56
C SER A 160 -0.27 -2.82 8.89
N VAL A 161 1.05 -2.76 8.94
CA VAL A 161 1.81 -1.52 8.97
C VAL A 161 2.31 -1.23 7.57
N MET A 162 2.15 0.01 7.14
CA MET A 162 2.46 0.47 5.80
C MET A 162 3.52 1.59 5.86
N PRO A 163 4.81 1.23 6.00
CA PRO A 163 5.87 2.22 6.10
C PRO A 163 6.04 2.99 4.79
N ALA A 164 6.25 4.29 4.87
CA ALA A 164 6.58 5.12 3.74
C ALA A 164 7.95 4.74 3.15
N GLY A 165 8.03 4.58 1.83
CA GLY A 165 9.32 4.55 1.13
C GLY A 165 9.97 5.93 1.14
N SER A 166 9.18 6.96 0.86
CA SER A 166 9.49 8.39 0.91
C SER A 166 8.17 9.19 0.93
N PRO A 167 8.19 10.52 1.07
CA PRO A 167 6.97 11.32 1.15
C PRO A 167 5.99 11.08 0.00
N ILE A 168 4.69 11.13 0.29
CA ILE A 168 3.61 10.89 -0.68
C ILE A 168 3.82 11.73 -1.96
N GLY A 169 3.84 11.07 -3.11
CA GLY A 169 3.95 11.71 -4.42
C GLY A 169 5.33 12.24 -4.77
N SER A 170 6.35 11.99 -3.94
CA SER A 170 7.73 12.48 -4.17
C SER A 170 8.46 11.70 -5.27
N GLY A 171 8.12 10.42 -5.49
CA GLY A 171 8.78 9.56 -6.47
C GLY A 171 10.26 9.26 -6.15
N GLN A 172 10.68 9.42 -4.90
CA GLN A 172 12.09 9.26 -4.48
C GLN A 172 12.47 7.80 -4.17
N GLY A 173 11.50 6.88 -4.22
CA GLY A 173 11.72 5.46 -3.93
C GLY A 173 11.85 5.17 -2.44
N ILE A 174 12.62 4.12 -2.11
CA ILE A 174 12.86 3.69 -0.72
C ILE A 174 14.15 4.35 -0.24
N LEU A 175 14.01 5.43 0.55
CA LEU A 175 15.16 6.21 1.03
C LEU A 175 15.96 5.48 2.12
N ASN A 176 15.30 4.70 2.96
CA ASN A 176 15.94 4.00 4.07
C ASN A 176 15.59 2.51 4.09
N PRO A 177 16.20 1.71 3.20
CA PRO A 177 15.95 0.27 3.15
C PRO A 177 16.37 -0.46 4.44
N ASN A 178 17.26 0.14 5.24
CA ASN A 178 17.68 -0.46 6.50
C ASN A 178 16.55 -0.42 7.54
N ASN A 179 15.85 0.73 7.67
CA ASN A 179 14.70 0.82 8.54
C ASN A 179 13.57 -0.15 8.13
N ILE A 180 13.34 -0.30 6.81
CA ILE A 180 12.36 -1.27 6.32
C ILE A 180 12.72 -2.71 6.76
N ARG A 181 14.01 -3.09 6.71
CA ARG A 181 14.46 -4.39 7.21
C ARG A 181 14.22 -4.57 8.70
N ILE A 182 14.52 -3.54 9.51
CA ILE A 182 14.28 -3.58 10.96
C ILE A 182 12.77 -3.70 11.24
N ILE A 183 11.93 -2.98 10.49
CA ILE A 183 10.46 -3.10 10.59
C ILE A 183 10.03 -4.54 10.28
N LEU A 184 10.52 -5.12 9.20
CA LEU A 184 10.21 -6.51 8.84
C LEU A 184 10.62 -7.48 9.95
N GLU A 185 11.82 -7.32 10.52
CA GLU A 185 12.30 -8.15 11.61
C GLU A 185 11.41 -8.02 12.86
N TYR A 186 11.09 -6.79 13.27
CA TYR A 186 10.26 -6.53 14.45
C TYR A 186 8.82 -7.05 14.31
N LEU A 187 8.23 -6.85 13.14
CA LEU A 187 6.83 -7.19 12.92
C LEU A 187 6.63 -8.67 12.58
N LYS A 188 7.60 -9.30 11.92
CA LYS A 188 7.48 -10.69 11.43
C LYS A 188 8.23 -11.72 12.30
N GLY A 189 9.04 -11.31 13.28
CA GLY A 189 9.84 -12.22 14.10
C GLY A 189 9.02 -13.30 14.81
N ASN A 190 7.93 -12.91 15.46
CA ASN A 190 7.00 -13.84 16.14
C ASN A 190 5.70 -14.11 15.34
N ASP A 191 5.55 -13.50 14.19
CA ASP A 191 4.37 -13.59 13.33
C ASP A 191 4.80 -13.46 11.86
N PRO A 192 5.37 -14.51 11.27
CA PRO A 192 5.95 -14.47 9.93
C PRO A 192 4.97 -14.06 8.82
N GLU A 193 3.68 -14.26 9.05
CA GLU A 193 2.62 -13.94 8.08
C GLU A 193 2.08 -12.50 8.26
N TYR A 194 2.56 -11.72 9.24
CA TYR A 194 2.12 -10.34 9.43
C TYR A 194 2.43 -9.48 8.19
N PRO A 195 1.42 -8.86 7.56
CA PRO A 195 1.63 -8.13 6.31
C PRO A 195 2.28 -6.77 6.54
N VAL A 196 3.40 -6.54 5.84
CA VAL A 196 4.09 -5.24 5.76
C VAL A 196 4.06 -4.78 4.31
N ILE A 197 3.47 -3.62 4.06
CA ILE A 197 3.23 -3.10 2.71
C ILE A 197 3.91 -1.74 2.58
N VAL A 198 4.89 -1.59 1.69
CA VAL A 198 5.47 -0.27 1.42
C VAL A 198 4.43 0.63 0.79
N ASP A 199 4.25 1.82 1.35
CA ASP A 199 3.28 2.82 0.88
C ASP A 199 3.96 4.15 0.63
N ALA A 200 3.56 4.82 -0.44
CA ALA A 200 4.05 6.13 -0.84
C ALA A 200 5.51 6.20 -1.32
N GLY A 201 5.80 7.25 -2.06
CA GLY A 201 7.13 7.60 -2.51
C GLY A 201 7.69 6.80 -3.68
N VAL A 202 7.04 5.71 -4.07
CA VAL A 202 7.42 4.91 -5.24
C VAL A 202 7.30 5.75 -6.52
N GLY A 203 8.35 5.80 -7.32
CA GLY A 203 8.41 6.58 -8.56
C GLY A 203 8.54 5.72 -9.81
N VAL A 204 9.25 4.60 -9.72
CA VAL A 204 9.60 3.74 -10.86
C VAL A 204 9.48 2.25 -10.51
N PRO A 205 9.43 1.35 -11.52
CA PRO A 205 9.31 -0.09 -11.28
C PRO A 205 10.42 -0.69 -10.42
N SER A 206 11.65 -0.18 -10.51
CA SER A 206 12.77 -0.64 -9.67
C SER A 206 12.53 -0.42 -8.17
N ASP A 207 11.79 0.61 -7.78
CA ASP A 207 11.44 0.85 -6.37
C ASP A 207 10.50 -0.23 -5.85
N VAL A 208 9.54 -0.66 -6.70
CA VAL A 208 8.62 -1.77 -6.38
C VAL A 208 9.40 -3.07 -6.21
N SER A 209 10.29 -3.39 -7.17
CA SER A 209 11.14 -4.58 -7.06
C SER A 209 12.00 -4.54 -5.81
N ALA A 210 12.60 -3.39 -5.49
CA ALA A 210 13.41 -3.21 -4.28
C ALA A 210 12.60 -3.48 -3.00
N ALA A 211 11.37 -2.95 -2.89
CA ALA A 211 10.48 -3.22 -1.75
C ALA A 211 10.20 -4.72 -1.60
N MET A 212 9.85 -5.37 -2.70
CA MET A 212 9.53 -6.80 -2.69
C MET A 212 10.76 -7.67 -2.38
N GLU A 213 11.94 -7.32 -2.90
CA GLU A 213 13.22 -8.01 -2.61
C GLU A 213 13.69 -7.84 -1.16
N LEU A 214 13.28 -6.77 -0.47
CA LEU A 214 13.49 -6.60 0.97
C LEU A 214 12.68 -7.61 1.80
N GLY A 215 11.59 -8.16 1.24
CA GLY A 215 10.69 -9.08 1.91
C GLY A 215 9.37 -8.46 2.34
N CYS A 216 9.03 -7.27 1.84
CA CYS A 216 7.69 -6.71 2.02
C CYS A 216 6.64 -7.59 1.36
N ASP A 217 5.43 -7.60 1.91
CA ASP A 217 4.35 -8.46 1.43
C ASP A 217 3.58 -7.85 0.26
N GLY A 218 3.69 -6.55 0.09
CA GLY A 218 3.08 -5.80 -1.01
C GLY A 218 3.59 -4.38 -1.12
N VAL A 219 3.10 -3.69 -2.14
CA VAL A 219 3.38 -2.26 -2.38
C VAL A 219 2.07 -1.56 -2.72
N LEU A 220 1.83 -0.41 -2.10
CA LEU A 220 0.75 0.50 -2.47
C LEU A 220 1.33 1.72 -3.15
N LEU A 221 0.81 2.05 -4.33
CA LEU A 221 1.22 3.22 -5.09
C LEU A 221 0.06 3.78 -5.94
N ASN A 222 0.13 5.04 -6.27
CA ASN A 222 -0.82 5.69 -7.16
C ASN A 222 -0.16 6.72 -8.08
N THR A 223 0.48 7.75 -7.51
CA THR A 223 1.02 8.90 -8.26
C THR A 223 2.00 8.48 -9.34
N ALA A 224 2.84 7.47 -9.10
CA ALA A 224 3.79 6.95 -10.06
C ALA A 224 3.12 6.43 -11.35
N ILE A 225 1.92 5.90 -11.25
CA ILE A 225 1.12 5.50 -12.42
C ILE A 225 0.40 6.71 -13.00
N ALA A 226 -0.40 7.41 -12.17
CA ALA A 226 -1.30 8.46 -12.64
C ALA A 226 -0.58 9.64 -13.32
N HIS A 227 0.64 9.95 -12.91
CA HIS A 227 1.46 11.05 -13.45
C HIS A 227 2.56 10.59 -14.41
N ALA A 228 2.62 9.31 -14.77
CA ALA A 228 3.52 8.86 -15.82
C ALA A 228 3.13 9.47 -17.19
N GLN A 229 4.08 9.61 -18.10
CA GLN A 229 3.78 10.03 -19.47
C GLN A 229 2.85 9.04 -20.21
N ASP A 230 2.99 7.74 -19.88
CA ASP A 230 2.10 6.66 -20.33
C ASP A 230 1.65 5.88 -19.08
N PRO A 231 0.52 6.27 -18.46
CA PRO A 231 0.04 5.64 -17.24
C PRO A 231 -0.31 4.16 -17.39
N HIS A 232 -0.87 3.78 -18.54
CA HIS A 232 -1.25 2.39 -18.82
C HIS A 232 -0.02 1.48 -18.87
N ARG A 233 1.02 1.89 -19.60
CA ARG A 233 2.30 1.17 -19.66
C ARG A 233 2.98 1.12 -18.30
N MET A 234 2.94 2.22 -17.54
CA MET A 234 3.51 2.26 -16.20
C MET A 234 2.78 1.30 -15.24
N ALA A 235 1.46 1.23 -15.28
CA ALA A 235 0.68 0.28 -14.49
C ALA A 235 1.09 -1.18 -14.73
N HIS A 236 1.26 -1.54 -16.00
CA HIS A 236 1.75 -2.86 -16.38
C HIS A 236 3.18 -3.12 -15.90
N ALA A 237 4.08 -2.14 -16.04
CA ALA A 237 5.46 -2.24 -15.57
C ALA A 237 5.56 -2.39 -14.05
N MET A 238 4.73 -1.68 -13.28
CA MET A 238 4.67 -1.81 -11.81
C MET A 238 4.20 -3.21 -11.38
N ARG A 239 3.25 -3.79 -12.08
CA ARG A 239 2.83 -5.18 -11.87
C ARG A 239 3.99 -6.15 -12.06
N LEU A 240 4.65 -6.09 -13.21
CA LEU A 240 5.79 -6.96 -13.52
C LEU A 240 6.93 -6.81 -12.49
N ALA A 241 7.19 -5.59 -12.05
CA ALA A 241 8.19 -5.30 -11.03
C ALA A 241 7.85 -5.93 -9.68
N CYS A 242 6.56 -5.87 -9.29
CA CYS A 242 6.07 -6.51 -8.07
C CYS A 242 6.25 -8.03 -8.12
N GLU A 243 5.86 -8.65 -9.23
CA GLU A 243 6.02 -10.08 -9.47
C GLU A 243 7.51 -10.49 -9.47
N ALA A 244 8.36 -9.76 -10.21
CA ALA A 244 9.79 -10.03 -10.31
C ALA A 244 10.50 -9.90 -8.96
N GLY A 245 10.25 -8.82 -8.21
CA GLY A 245 10.83 -8.61 -6.88
C GLY A 245 10.42 -9.71 -5.89
N ARG A 246 9.14 -10.13 -5.92
CA ARG A 246 8.66 -11.24 -5.09
C ARG A 246 9.36 -12.55 -5.42
N LEU A 247 9.48 -12.89 -6.68
CA LEU A 247 10.20 -14.09 -7.13
C LEU A 247 11.68 -14.02 -6.73
N GLY A 248 12.33 -12.85 -6.86
CA GLY A 248 13.71 -12.63 -6.42
C GLY A 248 13.88 -12.86 -4.91
N TYR A 249 12.95 -12.38 -4.09
CA TYR A 249 12.94 -12.62 -2.65
C TYR A 249 12.80 -14.11 -2.32
N LEU A 250 11.84 -14.80 -2.95
CA LEU A 250 11.60 -16.24 -2.71
C LEU A 250 12.76 -17.13 -3.19
N ALA A 251 13.42 -16.75 -4.29
CA ALA A 251 14.60 -17.44 -4.79
C ALA A 251 15.82 -17.30 -3.87
N GLY A 252 15.88 -16.22 -3.10
CA GLY A 252 17.03 -15.88 -2.29
C GLY A 252 18.21 -15.37 -3.14
N ARG A 253 18.82 -14.30 -2.68
CA ARG A 253 19.98 -13.71 -3.38
C ARG A 253 21.27 -14.40 -2.99
N ILE A 254 22.27 -14.37 -3.88
CA ILE A 254 23.64 -14.74 -3.53
C ILE A 254 24.23 -13.79 -2.47
N PRO A 255 25.12 -14.24 -1.60
CA PRO A 255 25.81 -13.37 -0.65
C PRO A 255 26.59 -12.26 -1.35
N LYS A 256 26.55 -11.05 -0.78
CA LYS A 256 27.47 -9.98 -1.22
C LYS A 256 28.89 -10.34 -0.82
N LYS A 257 29.83 -10.24 -1.76
CA LYS A 257 31.27 -10.49 -1.54
C LYS A 257 32.04 -9.20 -1.81
N LEU A 258 33.11 -9.00 -1.03
CA LEU A 258 34.01 -7.86 -1.23
C LEU A 258 34.82 -8.02 -2.51
N TYR A 259 35.27 -9.25 -2.79
CA TYR A 259 36.09 -9.57 -3.94
C TYR A 259 35.35 -10.38 -4.99
N ALA A 260 35.81 -10.27 -6.22
CA ALA A 260 35.25 -11.03 -7.32
C ALA A 260 35.48 -12.55 -7.12
N GLN A 261 34.54 -13.32 -7.65
CA GLN A 261 34.68 -14.76 -7.80
C GLN A 261 34.42 -15.08 -9.26
N ALA A 262 35.38 -15.79 -9.89
CA ALA A 262 35.22 -16.19 -11.28
C ALA A 262 33.99 -17.06 -11.48
N SER A 263 33.25 -16.80 -12.55
CA SER A 263 32.06 -17.59 -12.95
C SER A 263 32.43 -18.77 -13.83
N SER A 264 33.66 -18.76 -14.40
CA SER A 264 34.23 -19.85 -15.19
C SER A 264 35.51 -20.37 -14.53
N PRO A 265 35.91 -21.64 -14.74
CA PRO A 265 37.19 -22.14 -14.30
C PRO A 265 38.30 -21.26 -14.83
N MET A 266 39.23 -20.86 -13.95
CA MET A 266 40.47 -20.16 -14.31
C MET A 266 41.55 -21.20 -14.18
N GLU A 267 41.93 -21.80 -15.29
CA GLU A 267 43.13 -22.64 -15.39
C GLU A 267 44.38 -21.75 -15.45
#